data_a6367a1b418e6e0a3d21e1cf51161565
#
_entry.id   a6367a1b418e6e0a3d21e1cf51161565
#
_cell.length_a   1.000
_cell.length_b   1.000
_cell.length_c   1.000
_cell.angle_alpha   90.00
_cell.angle_beta   90.00
_cell.angle_gamma   90.00
#
_symmetry.space_group_name_H-M   'P 1'
#
loop_
_entity.id
_entity.type
_entity.pdbx_description
1 polymer ?
#
loop_
_entity_poly.entity_id
_entity_poly.type
_entity_poly.pdbx_seq_one_letter_code
_entity_poly.pdbx_strand_id
1 'polypeptide(L)'
;YEYLKSLGIRDEVCKNAFSRALQEQYAFEEKIAAYNQEVLNEGREKHKLIILLAGRPYHSDPLIQHKVSDMIAAMGVYVITDDIVRQQEISLEKTHYLSQWAFTNRILKATKWAAMQEGDIQYMQMTSFGCGPDAFLIDEVRNLLKRYGKNLTLLKIDDVNNIGSIKLRVRSLVESLNFSLKHSQAKDPEPFVSTAPFTKKDKKKKILAPFFTPFISPLIPSIMKVAGYEMETLPLSDTASCDWGLKYSNNEVCYPATLIVGDIVKAF
;
A
#
# COMPACT_ATOMS: atom_id res chain seq x y z
N TYR A 1 23.90 2.99 -19.40
CA TYR A 1 25.22 2.59 -19.87
C TYR A 1 25.66 3.43 -21.07
N GLU A 2 24.91 3.44 -22.17
CA GLU A 2 25.24 4.17 -23.42
C GLU A 2 25.45 5.68 -23.15
N TYR A 3 24.61 6.28 -22.32
CA TYR A 3 24.75 7.69 -21.95
C TYR A 3 26.08 7.98 -21.23
N LEU A 4 26.48 7.10 -20.29
CA LEU A 4 27.74 7.27 -19.56
C LEU A 4 28.97 7.09 -20.47
N LYS A 5 28.87 6.20 -21.45
CA LYS A 5 29.89 6.07 -22.51
C LYS A 5 30.01 7.31 -23.36
N SER A 6 28.90 7.94 -23.70
CA SER A 6 28.90 9.20 -24.46
C SER A 6 29.58 10.36 -23.72
N LEU A 7 29.66 10.28 -22.40
CA LEU A 7 30.43 11.20 -21.55
C LEU A 7 31.91 10.82 -21.39
N GLY A 8 32.40 9.81 -22.13
CA GLY A 8 33.79 9.36 -22.08
C GLY A 8 34.15 8.46 -20.90
N ILE A 9 33.15 7.96 -20.13
CA ILE A 9 33.39 7.10 -18.99
C ILE A 9 33.57 5.65 -19.49
N ARG A 10 34.69 5.02 -19.11
CA ARG A 10 35.01 3.65 -19.51
C ARG A 10 34.01 2.66 -18.89
N ASP A 11 33.64 1.66 -19.68
CA ASP A 11 32.68 0.59 -19.32
C ASP A 11 33.04 -0.12 -18.00
N GLU A 12 34.31 -0.43 -17.79
CA GLU A 12 34.81 -1.08 -16.60
C GLU A 12 34.59 -0.22 -15.35
N VAL A 13 34.81 1.09 -15.43
CA VAL A 13 34.55 2.03 -14.35
C VAL A 13 33.07 2.05 -13.99
N CYS A 14 32.19 2.10 -15.00
CA CYS A 14 30.74 2.03 -14.79
C CYS A 14 30.31 0.72 -14.12
N LYS A 15 30.81 -0.41 -14.57
CA LYS A 15 30.50 -1.73 -13.99
C LYS A 15 30.94 -1.84 -12.53
N ASN A 16 32.16 -1.41 -12.26
CA ASN A 16 32.70 -1.43 -10.89
C ASN A 16 31.91 -0.50 -9.96
N ALA A 17 31.61 0.71 -10.40
CA ALA A 17 30.82 1.66 -9.63
C ALA A 17 29.41 1.11 -9.35
N PHE A 18 28.75 0.52 -10.35
CA PHE A 18 27.44 -0.09 -10.18
C PHE A 18 27.45 -1.27 -9.22
N SER A 19 28.47 -2.16 -9.34
CA SER A 19 28.63 -3.30 -8.43
C SER A 19 28.81 -2.86 -6.98
N ARG A 20 29.66 -1.84 -6.75
CA ARG A 20 29.86 -1.25 -5.42
C ARG A 20 28.59 -0.61 -4.88
N ALA A 21 27.87 0.14 -5.71
CA ALA A 21 26.61 0.76 -5.31
C ALA A 21 25.56 -0.28 -4.89
N LEU A 22 25.47 -1.41 -5.60
CA LEU A 22 24.60 -2.52 -5.23
C LEU A 22 25.02 -3.16 -3.91
N GLN A 23 26.32 -3.39 -3.69
CA GLN A 23 26.82 -3.94 -2.44
C GLN A 23 26.47 -3.04 -1.25
N GLU A 24 26.69 -1.73 -1.38
CA GLU A 24 26.31 -0.76 -0.34
C GLU A 24 24.79 -0.75 -0.09
N GLN A 25 23.98 -0.83 -1.16
CA GLN A 25 22.54 -0.91 -1.03
C GLN A 25 22.11 -2.16 -0.24
N TYR A 26 22.66 -3.32 -0.56
CA TYR A 26 22.34 -4.56 0.16
C TYR A 26 22.82 -4.51 1.62
N ALA A 27 24.04 -4.03 1.87
CA ALA A 27 24.56 -3.88 3.23
C ALA A 27 23.69 -2.91 4.07
N PHE A 28 23.20 -1.83 3.47
CA PHE A 28 22.27 -0.93 4.11
C PHE A 28 20.93 -1.61 4.43
N GLU A 29 20.37 -2.38 3.49
CA GLU A 29 19.12 -3.11 3.69
C GLU A 29 19.22 -4.16 4.79
N GLU A 30 20.32 -4.89 4.86
CA GLU A 30 20.62 -5.83 5.93
C GLU A 30 20.71 -5.14 7.29
N LYS A 31 21.44 -4.04 7.36
CA LYS A 31 21.61 -3.27 8.59
C LYS A 31 20.28 -2.71 9.12
N ILE A 32 19.44 -2.16 8.25
CA ILE A 32 18.16 -1.60 8.68
C ILE A 32 17.18 -2.70 9.11
N ALA A 33 17.19 -3.85 8.44
CA ALA A 33 16.37 -5.01 8.82
C ALA A 33 16.82 -5.56 10.20
N ALA A 34 18.13 -5.70 10.43
CA ALA A 34 18.69 -6.13 11.71
C ALA A 34 18.32 -5.18 12.84
N TYR A 35 18.44 -3.88 12.62
CA TYR A 35 18.03 -2.87 13.61
C TYR A 35 16.53 -2.97 13.96
N ASN A 36 15.66 -3.11 12.96
CA ASN A 36 14.24 -3.32 13.22
C ASN A 36 13.99 -4.60 14.05
N GLN A 37 14.76 -5.66 13.80
CA GLN A 37 14.64 -6.90 14.57
C GLN A 37 15.10 -6.74 16.03
N GLU A 38 16.16 -5.97 16.28
CA GLU A 38 16.61 -5.61 17.64
C GLU A 38 15.51 -4.86 18.40
N VAL A 39 14.94 -3.82 17.78
CA VAL A 39 13.85 -3.02 18.38
C VAL A 39 12.62 -3.89 18.65
N LEU A 40 12.27 -4.80 17.75
CA LEU A 40 11.19 -5.75 17.94
C LEU A 40 11.42 -6.66 19.15
N ASN A 41 12.62 -7.25 19.23
CA ASN A 41 12.97 -8.16 20.33
C ASN A 41 12.95 -7.43 21.67
N GLU A 42 13.56 -6.24 21.73
CA GLU A 42 13.56 -5.42 22.95
C GLU A 42 12.13 -5.03 23.40
N GLY A 43 11.27 -4.64 22.42
CA GLY A 43 9.87 -4.32 22.72
C GLY A 43 9.10 -5.51 23.30
N ARG A 44 9.35 -6.72 22.78
CA ARG A 44 8.74 -7.97 23.26
C ARG A 44 9.25 -8.37 24.65
N GLU A 45 10.55 -8.31 24.86
CA GLU A 45 11.15 -8.59 26.17
C GLU A 45 10.59 -7.69 27.27
N LYS A 46 10.34 -6.43 26.94
CA LYS A 46 9.78 -5.45 27.86
C LYS A 46 8.25 -5.45 27.93
N HIS A 47 7.59 -6.35 27.20
CA HIS A 47 6.11 -6.43 27.11
C HIS A 47 5.47 -5.09 26.75
N LYS A 48 6.04 -4.39 25.76
CA LYS A 48 5.57 -3.09 25.31
C LYS A 48 4.79 -3.21 24.00
N LEU A 49 3.90 -2.24 23.77
CA LEU A 49 3.25 -2.06 22.49
C LEU A 49 4.30 -1.73 21.41
N ILE A 50 4.20 -2.40 20.27
CA ILE A 50 5.06 -2.20 19.12
C ILE A 50 4.18 -1.73 17.97
N ILE A 51 4.54 -0.65 17.31
CA ILE A 51 3.86 -0.16 16.11
C ILE A 51 4.77 -0.38 14.92
N LEU A 52 4.27 -1.14 13.93
CA LEU A 52 4.86 -1.18 12.60
C LEU A 52 4.35 0.03 11.83
N LEU A 53 5.25 0.97 11.58
CA LEU A 53 4.99 2.20 10.83
C LEU A 53 5.39 1.99 9.37
N ALA A 54 4.42 1.77 8.50
CA ALA A 54 4.62 1.52 7.08
C ALA A 54 4.37 2.77 6.24
N GLY A 55 5.03 2.86 5.10
CA GLY A 55 4.81 3.96 4.17
C GLY A 55 5.74 3.91 2.97
N ARG A 56 5.67 4.93 2.14
CA ARG A 56 6.62 5.11 1.06
C ARG A 56 7.99 5.51 1.61
N PRO A 57 9.10 5.29 0.87
CA PRO A 57 10.46 5.58 1.37
C PRO A 57 10.64 6.99 1.90
N TYR A 58 10.00 7.99 1.30
CA TYR A 58 10.09 9.37 1.77
C TYR A 58 9.38 9.61 3.11
N HIS A 59 8.45 8.74 3.53
CA HIS A 59 7.82 8.81 4.86
C HIS A 59 8.77 8.39 5.98
N SER A 60 9.93 7.79 5.70
CA SER A 60 10.94 7.55 6.72
C SER A 60 11.80 8.78 7.04
N ASP A 61 11.73 9.85 6.23
CA ASP A 61 12.40 11.10 6.55
C ASP A 61 11.71 11.84 7.71
N PRO A 62 12.44 12.19 8.80
CA PRO A 62 11.86 12.79 10.00
C PRO A 62 11.20 14.15 9.74
N LEU A 63 11.63 14.89 8.72
CA LEU A 63 11.02 16.18 8.37
C LEU A 63 9.69 15.96 7.66
N ILE A 64 9.65 15.04 6.70
CA ILE A 64 8.44 14.72 5.93
C ILE A 64 7.36 14.12 6.83
N GLN A 65 7.72 13.21 7.72
CA GLN A 65 6.77 12.61 8.66
C GLN A 65 6.45 13.49 9.89
N HIS A 66 6.98 14.71 9.97
CA HIS A 66 6.79 15.61 11.11
C HIS A 66 7.15 14.99 12.46
N LYS A 67 8.18 14.14 12.52
CA LYS A 67 8.63 13.41 13.73
C LYS A 67 7.54 12.53 14.37
N VAL A 68 6.67 11.94 13.56
CA VAL A 68 5.62 11.02 14.06
C VAL A 68 6.22 9.83 14.76
N SER A 69 7.29 9.23 14.25
CA SER A 69 8.00 8.12 14.91
C SER A 69 8.53 8.50 16.30
N ASP A 70 9.14 9.67 16.42
CA ASP A 70 9.64 10.18 17.71
C ASP A 70 8.50 10.43 18.69
N MET A 71 7.38 10.91 18.18
CA MET A 71 6.16 11.17 18.96
C MET A 71 5.57 9.87 19.53
N ILE A 72 5.55 8.80 18.75
CA ILE A 72 5.10 7.47 19.15
C ILE A 72 6.07 6.90 20.20
N ALA A 73 7.38 6.97 19.93
CA ALA A 73 8.41 6.49 20.84
C ALA A 73 8.40 7.21 22.19
N ALA A 74 8.14 8.53 22.20
CA ALA A 74 8.01 9.32 23.44
C ALA A 74 6.84 8.89 24.35
N MET A 75 5.90 8.10 23.83
CA MET A 75 4.81 7.49 24.61
C MET A 75 5.17 6.12 25.18
N GLY A 76 6.43 5.70 25.09
CA GLY A 76 6.91 4.39 25.56
C GLY A 76 6.52 3.22 24.64
N VAL A 77 6.22 3.50 23.38
CA VAL A 77 5.88 2.54 22.34
C VAL A 77 7.10 2.29 21.47
N TYR A 78 7.35 1.04 21.11
CA TYR A 78 8.42 0.69 20.17
C TYR A 78 7.94 0.88 18.74
N VAL A 79 8.80 1.43 17.89
CA VAL A 79 8.47 1.70 16.49
C VAL A 79 9.42 0.91 15.58
N ILE A 80 8.85 0.08 14.73
CA ILE A 80 9.55 -0.60 13.66
C ILE A 80 8.99 -0.16 12.31
N THR A 81 9.76 -0.31 11.25
CA THR A 81 9.34 0.08 9.90
C THR A 81 9.03 -1.14 9.01
N ASP A 82 8.43 -0.89 7.86
CA ASP A 82 8.19 -1.92 6.84
C ASP A 82 9.48 -2.54 6.28
N ASP A 83 10.67 -2.03 6.66
CA ASP A 83 11.94 -2.65 6.35
C ASP A 83 12.18 -3.98 7.10
N ILE A 84 11.44 -4.26 8.16
CA ILE A 84 11.50 -5.54 8.90
C ILE A 84 11.27 -6.76 7.99
N VAL A 85 10.55 -6.60 6.88
CA VAL A 85 10.23 -7.70 5.97
C VAL A 85 11.18 -7.84 4.78
N ARG A 86 12.23 -7.02 4.70
CA ARG A 86 13.14 -7.03 3.54
C ARG A 86 13.81 -8.38 3.29
N GLN A 87 14.13 -9.09 4.37
CA GLN A 87 14.80 -10.40 4.31
C GLN A 87 13.83 -11.57 4.58
N GLN A 88 12.51 -11.32 4.54
CA GLN A 88 11.53 -12.35 4.81
C GLN A 88 10.80 -12.78 3.54
N GLU A 89 10.66 -14.08 3.35
CA GLU A 89 9.84 -14.65 2.27
C GLU A 89 8.36 -14.63 2.68
N ILE A 90 7.66 -13.58 2.26
CA ILE A 90 6.23 -13.41 2.52
C ILE A 90 5.49 -13.49 1.19
N SER A 91 4.68 -14.54 1.02
CA SER A 91 3.83 -14.70 -0.17
C SER A 91 2.65 -13.72 -0.15
N LEU A 92 2.35 -13.11 -1.30
CA LEU A 92 1.18 -12.23 -1.53
C LEU A 92 0.09 -12.89 -2.38
N GLU A 93 0.08 -14.24 -2.49
CA GLU A 93 -0.82 -14.98 -3.39
C GLU A 93 -2.32 -14.78 -3.11
N LYS A 94 -2.68 -14.42 -1.88
CA LYS A 94 -4.07 -14.20 -1.47
C LYS A 94 -4.37 -12.72 -1.29
N THR A 95 -4.06 -11.92 -2.30
CA THR A 95 -4.39 -10.50 -2.38
C THR A 95 -5.10 -10.20 -3.68
N HIS A 96 -5.99 -9.20 -3.68
CA HIS A 96 -6.67 -8.74 -4.90
C HIS A 96 -5.80 -7.78 -5.71
N TYR A 97 -4.71 -7.33 -5.13
CA TYR A 97 -3.83 -6.33 -5.72
C TYR A 97 -2.78 -6.97 -6.62
N LEU A 98 -2.61 -6.41 -7.83
CA LEU A 98 -1.55 -6.82 -8.73
C LEU A 98 -0.19 -6.30 -8.23
N SER A 99 0.71 -7.24 -7.98
CA SER A 99 2.03 -7.00 -7.43
C SER A 99 2.99 -6.43 -8.49
N GLN A 100 2.85 -5.14 -8.84
CA GLN A 100 3.63 -4.50 -9.90
C GLN A 100 4.73 -3.56 -9.40
N TRP A 101 4.55 -2.94 -8.22
CA TRP A 101 5.46 -1.91 -7.72
C TRP A 101 6.18 -2.34 -6.44
N ALA A 102 7.48 -2.14 -6.41
CA ALA A 102 8.36 -2.59 -5.32
C ALA A 102 7.91 -2.07 -3.94
N PHE A 103 7.60 -0.79 -3.82
CA PHE A 103 7.22 -0.20 -2.53
C PHE A 103 5.84 -0.65 -2.07
N THR A 104 4.88 -0.75 -2.97
CA THR A 104 3.55 -1.27 -2.70
C THR A 104 3.61 -2.71 -2.22
N ASN A 105 4.43 -3.54 -2.88
CA ASN A 105 4.65 -4.92 -2.47
C ASN A 105 5.28 -5.03 -1.08
N ARG A 106 6.24 -4.16 -0.76
CA ARG A 106 6.85 -4.13 0.57
C ARG A 106 5.83 -3.77 1.65
N ILE A 107 5.00 -2.75 1.41
CA ILE A 107 3.92 -2.37 2.32
C ILE A 107 2.94 -3.53 2.53
N LEU A 108 2.52 -4.22 1.46
CA LEU A 108 1.63 -5.40 1.57
C LEU A 108 2.29 -6.56 2.31
N LYS A 109 3.57 -6.83 2.08
CA LYS A 109 4.32 -7.84 2.84
C LYS A 109 4.38 -7.48 4.32
N ALA A 110 4.69 -6.23 4.64
CA ALA A 110 4.73 -5.73 6.01
C ALA A 110 3.35 -5.80 6.68
N THR A 111 2.29 -5.48 5.94
CA THR A 111 0.90 -5.64 6.40
C THR A 111 0.58 -7.08 6.74
N LYS A 112 0.90 -8.01 5.83
CA LYS A 112 0.65 -9.44 6.05
C LYS A 112 1.45 -9.96 7.23
N TRP A 113 2.73 -9.58 7.32
CA TRP A 113 3.57 -9.93 8.45
C TRP A 113 2.97 -9.44 9.78
N ALA A 114 2.61 -8.15 9.85
CA ALA A 114 2.01 -7.58 11.06
C ALA A 114 0.64 -8.20 11.39
N ALA A 115 -0.15 -8.56 10.37
CA ALA A 115 -1.43 -9.23 10.55
C ALA A 115 -1.27 -10.61 11.23
N MET A 116 -0.20 -11.33 10.90
CA MET A 116 0.10 -12.66 11.44
C MET A 116 0.75 -12.62 12.83
N GLN A 117 1.19 -11.45 13.30
CA GLN A 117 1.78 -11.31 14.63
C GLN A 117 0.72 -11.26 15.73
N GLU A 118 1.14 -11.51 16.96
CA GLU A 118 0.28 -11.38 18.14
C GLU A 118 -0.20 -9.92 18.38
N GLY A 119 -1.03 -9.73 19.37
CA GLY A 119 -1.67 -8.44 19.64
C GLY A 119 -0.73 -7.32 20.07
N ASP A 120 0.51 -7.64 20.48
CA ASP A 120 1.57 -6.70 20.83
C ASP A 120 2.03 -5.82 19.66
N ILE A 121 1.85 -6.31 18.42
CA ILE A 121 2.20 -5.58 17.20
C ILE A 121 0.96 -5.03 16.52
N GLN A 122 0.95 -3.73 16.32
CA GLN A 122 -0.10 -2.99 15.63
C GLN A 122 0.43 -2.34 14.35
N TYR A 123 -0.44 -2.22 13.36
CA TYR A 123 -0.08 -1.69 12.06
C TYR A 123 -0.59 -0.25 11.89
N MET A 124 0.32 0.63 11.47
CA MET A 124 0.02 2.02 11.14
C MET A 124 0.63 2.34 9.79
N GLN A 125 -0.14 2.96 8.90
CA GLN A 125 0.34 3.36 7.58
C GLN A 125 0.32 4.86 7.42
N MET A 126 1.41 5.40 6.89
CA MET A 126 1.48 6.79 6.45
C MET A 126 1.13 6.89 4.97
N THR A 127 0.40 7.94 4.61
CA THR A 127 0.09 8.30 3.23
C THR A 127 0.11 9.82 3.09
N SER A 128 0.48 10.32 1.91
CA SER A 128 0.48 11.77 1.64
C SER A 128 -0.59 12.15 0.64
N PHE A 129 -0.86 11.30 -0.33
CA PHE A 129 -1.74 11.61 -1.45
C PHE A 129 -2.79 10.52 -1.62
N GLY A 130 -4.01 10.92 -1.94
CA GLY A 130 -5.04 10.02 -2.44
C GLY A 130 -4.82 9.66 -3.91
N CYS A 131 -3.59 9.33 -4.34
CA CYS A 131 -3.30 9.00 -5.72
C CYS A 131 -3.47 7.50 -6.00
N GLY A 132 -3.78 7.15 -7.26
CA GLY A 132 -4.15 5.83 -7.72
C GLY A 132 -3.55 4.62 -6.98
N PRO A 133 -2.23 4.37 -7.04
CA PRO A 133 -1.65 3.20 -6.40
C PRO A 133 -1.87 3.14 -4.89
N ASP A 134 -1.82 4.27 -4.19
CA ASP A 134 -1.97 4.29 -2.73
C ASP A 134 -3.43 4.10 -2.30
N ALA A 135 -4.37 4.62 -3.07
CA ALA A 135 -5.79 4.45 -2.80
C ALA A 135 -6.20 2.97 -2.83
N PHE A 136 -5.83 2.24 -3.87
CA PHE A 136 -6.09 0.80 -3.97
C PHE A 136 -5.29 -0.01 -2.95
N LEU A 137 -4.05 0.40 -2.66
CA LEU A 137 -3.23 -0.22 -1.65
C LEU A 137 -3.87 -0.15 -0.27
N ILE A 138 -4.41 1.00 0.12
CA ILE A 138 -5.05 1.21 1.42
C ILE A 138 -6.24 0.26 1.60
N ASP A 139 -7.04 0.05 0.57
CA ASP A 139 -8.17 -0.88 0.62
C ASP A 139 -7.71 -2.33 0.78
N GLU A 140 -6.67 -2.73 0.05
CA GLU A 140 -6.11 -4.07 0.19
C GLU A 140 -5.48 -4.30 1.57
N VAL A 141 -4.75 -3.31 2.09
CA VAL A 141 -4.19 -3.32 3.45
C VAL A 141 -5.30 -3.47 4.49
N ARG A 142 -6.37 -2.70 4.36
CA ARG A 142 -7.54 -2.77 5.27
C ARG A 142 -8.18 -4.15 5.25
N ASN A 143 -8.41 -4.69 4.06
CA ASN A 143 -9.01 -6.01 3.88
C ASN A 143 -8.11 -7.11 4.46
N LEU A 144 -6.80 -7.02 4.21
CA LEU A 144 -5.83 -7.98 4.72
C LEU A 144 -5.78 -7.98 6.26
N LEU A 145 -5.66 -6.81 6.89
CA LEU A 145 -5.67 -6.68 8.36
C LEU A 145 -6.97 -7.18 8.99
N LYS A 146 -8.12 -6.81 8.39
CA LYS A 146 -9.45 -7.22 8.87
C LYS A 146 -9.61 -8.73 8.93
N ARG A 147 -9.08 -9.46 7.94
CA ARG A 147 -9.11 -10.94 7.92
C ARG A 147 -8.46 -11.57 9.15
N TYR A 148 -7.46 -10.92 9.72
CA TYR A 148 -6.77 -11.34 10.94
C TYR A 148 -7.29 -10.64 12.20
N GLY A 149 -8.43 -9.97 12.12
CA GLY A 149 -9.04 -9.26 13.25
C GLY A 149 -8.31 -8.00 13.67
N LYS A 150 -7.40 -7.46 12.84
CA LYS A 150 -6.68 -6.22 13.09
C LYS A 150 -7.26 -5.04 12.31
N ASN A 151 -7.03 -3.83 12.79
CA ASN A 151 -7.50 -2.61 12.15
C ASN A 151 -6.34 -1.84 11.51
N LEU A 152 -6.64 -1.17 10.40
CA LEU A 152 -5.74 -0.20 9.79
C LEU A 152 -5.85 1.13 10.52
N THR A 153 -4.72 1.65 10.99
CA THR A 153 -4.59 3.06 11.37
C THR A 153 -3.88 3.80 10.26
N LEU A 154 -4.59 4.74 9.63
CA LEU A 154 -4.08 5.55 8.55
C LEU A 154 -3.73 6.96 9.05
N LEU A 155 -2.48 7.37 8.84
CA LEU A 155 -2.02 8.73 9.08
C LEU A 155 -1.79 9.42 7.75
N LYS A 156 -2.56 10.45 7.48
CA LYS A 156 -2.36 11.30 6.32
C LYS A 156 -1.38 12.41 6.68
N ILE A 157 -0.26 12.41 5.98
CA ILE A 157 0.81 13.41 6.13
C ILE A 157 0.70 14.35 4.94
N ASP A 158 0.24 15.56 5.18
CA ASP A 158 0.13 16.62 4.18
C ASP A 158 0.89 17.87 4.62
N ASP A 159 1.10 18.79 3.68
CA ASP A 159 1.80 20.05 3.90
C ASP A 159 1.08 20.97 4.90
N VAL A 160 -0.19 20.75 5.14
CA VAL A 160 -0.97 21.51 6.11
C VAL A 160 -0.68 20.96 7.50
N ASN A 161 0.29 21.58 8.13
CA ASN A 161 0.84 21.24 9.44
C ASN A 161 -0.18 21.31 10.58
N ASN A 162 -1.04 20.34 10.69
CA ASN A 162 -1.80 20.15 11.93
C ASN A 162 -1.16 19.05 12.80
N ILE A 163 0.09 19.30 13.22
CA ILE A 163 0.85 18.42 14.13
C ILE A 163 0.02 18.09 15.39
N GLY A 164 -0.78 19.05 15.85
CA GLY A 164 -1.66 18.84 17.00
C GLY A 164 -2.70 17.75 16.77
N SER A 165 -3.33 17.70 15.60
CA SER A 165 -4.31 16.64 15.29
C SER A 165 -3.67 15.27 15.12
N ILE A 166 -2.49 15.21 14.51
CA ILE A 166 -1.72 13.96 14.39
C ILE A 166 -1.35 13.46 15.79
N LYS A 167 -0.82 14.33 16.64
CA LYS A 167 -0.46 14.00 18.02
C LYS A 167 -1.64 13.47 18.82
N LEU A 168 -2.80 14.10 18.69
CA LEU A 168 -4.01 13.67 19.38
C LEU A 168 -4.48 12.29 18.89
N ARG A 169 -4.49 12.06 17.56
CA ARG A 169 -4.86 10.77 16.96
C ARG A 169 -3.92 9.64 17.41
N VAL A 170 -2.61 9.90 17.35
CA VAL A 170 -1.60 8.91 17.78
C VAL A 170 -1.76 8.61 19.25
N ARG A 171 -1.95 9.62 20.10
CA ARG A 171 -2.18 9.41 21.54
C ARG A 171 -3.44 8.61 21.81
N SER A 172 -4.56 8.98 21.22
CA SER A 172 -5.82 8.22 21.36
C SER A 172 -5.68 6.77 20.92
N LEU A 173 -4.94 6.54 19.83
CA LEU A 173 -4.68 5.20 19.35
C LEU A 173 -3.85 4.40 20.36
N VAL A 174 -2.72 4.94 20.83
CA VAL A 174 -1.84 4.27 21.79
C VAL A 174 -2.59 3.92 23.07
N GLU A 175 -3.39 4.83 23.61
CA GLU A 175 -4.22 4.58 24.78
C GLU A 175 -5.27 3.49 24.54
N SER A 176 -5.95 3.52 23.38
CA SER A 176 -6.91 2.50 22.98
C SER A 176 -6.27 1.12 22.83
N LEU A 177 -5.08 1.06 22.22
CA LEU A 177 -4.35 -0.19 22.03
C LEU A 177 -3.82 -0.75 23.35
N ASN A 178 -3.29 0.07 24.23
CA ASN A 178 -2.87 -0.34 25.57
C ASN A 178 -4.04 -0.92 26.38
N PHE A 179 -5.24 -0.39 26.19
CA PHE A 179 -6.45 -0.96 26.80
C PHE A 179 -6.81 -2.31 26.17
N SER A 180 -6.73 -2.42 24.84
CA SER A 180 -7.11 -3.62 24.08
C SER A 180 -6.13 -4.78 24.28
N LEU A 181 -4.83 -4.51 24.46
CA LEU A 181 -3.81 -5.54 24.72
C LEU A 181 -4.12 -6.39 25.95
N LYS A 182 -4.83 -5.84 26.94
CA LYS A 182 -5.26 -6.56 28.13
C LYS A 182 -6.42 -7.54 27.88
N HIS A 183 -7.06 -7.47 26.71
CA HIS A 183 -8.33 -8.17 26.43
C HIS A 183 -8.38 -8.88 25.07
N SER A 184 -7.28 -8.88 24.28
CA SER A 184 -7.27 -9.42 22.91
C SER A 184 -6.95 -10.92 22.91
N GLN A 185 -7.83 -11.71 22.27
CA GLN A 185 -7.53 -13.07 21.82
C GLN A 185 -7.23 -13.04 20.34
N ALA A 186 -6.21 -13.78 19.91
CA ALA A 186 -5.94 -13.99 18.49
C ALA A 186 -7.15 -14.68 17.81
N LYS A 187 -7.62 -14.14 16.72
CA LYS A 187 -8.69 -14.75 15.90
C LYS A 187 -8.06 -15.50 14.73
N ASP A 188 -8.67 -16.64 14.42
CA ASP A 188 -8.34 -17.33 13.16
C ASP A 188 -8.67 -16.42 11.97
N PRO A 189 -7.82 -16.42 10.94
CA PRO A 189 -8.03 -15.55 9.78
C PRO A 189 -9.30 -15.93 9.01
N GLU A 190 -10.11 -14.93 8.68
CA GLU A 190 -11.26 -15.12 7.80
C GLU A 190 -10.81 -15.65 6.41
N PRO A 191 -11.58 -16.53 5.78
CA PRO A 191 -11.23 -17.11 4.49
C PRO A 191 -11.12 -16.01 3.42
N PHE A 192 -10.12 -16.14 2.57
CA PHE A 192 -9.98 -15.27 1.40
C PHE A 192 -11.03 -15.63 0.35
N VAL A 193 -11.86 -14.66 -0.02
CA VAL A 193 -12.83 -14.81 -1.11
C VAL A 193 -12.12 -14.43 -2.41
N SER A 194 -11.72 -15.42 -3.21
CA SER A 194 -11.17 -15.15 -4.54
C SER A 194 -12.29 -14.93 -5.55
N THR A 195 -12.07 -14.01 -6.48
CA THR A 195 -12.90 -13.90 -7.67
C THR A 195 -12.66 -15.12 -8.58
N ALA A 196 -13.71 -15.66 -9.19
CA ALA A 196 -13.57 -16.74 -10.15
C ALA A 196 -12.68 -16.29 -11.33
N PRO A 197 -11.71 -17.10 -11.77
CA PRO A 197 -10.86 -16.74 -12.88
C PRO A 197 -11.68 -16.62 -14.17
N PHE A 198 -11.33 -15.65 -15.02
CA PHE A 198 -11.94 -15.51 -16.33
C PHE A 198 -11.58 -16.71 -17.21
N THR A 199 -12.59 -17.38 -17.76
CA THR A 199 -12.43 -18.60 -18.56
C THR A 199 -12.88 -18.39 -20.01
N LYS A 200 -12.62 -19.38 -20.88
CA LYS A 200 -13.11 -19.33 -22.28
C LYS A 200 -14.63 -19.20 -22.38
N LYS A 201 -15.39 -19.70 -21.40
CA LYS A 201 -16.85 -19.57 -21.35
C LYS A 201 -17.30 -18.12 -21.12
N ASP A 202 -16.50 -17.35 -20.42
CA ASP A 202 -16.79 -15.96 -20.10
C ASP A 202 -16.58 -15.00 -21.28
N LYS A 203 -15.97 -15.47 -22.39
CA LYS A 203 -15.87 -14.69 -23.64
C LYS A 203 -17.23 -14.26 -24.21
N LYS A 204 -18.31 -14.93 -23.82
CA LYS A 204 -19.69 -14.57 -24.20
C LYS A 204 -20.25 -13.39 -23.39
N LYS A 205 -19.57 -13.00 -22.31
CA LYS A 205 -19.97 -11.87 -21.51
C LYS A 205 -19.52 -10.56 -22.17
N LYS A 206 -20.38 -9.57 -22.13
CA LYS A 206 -20.04 -8.23 -22.58
C LYS A 206 -19.10 -7.55 -21.61
N ILE A 207 -17.99 -7.04 -22.09
CA ILE A 207 -16.99 -6.30 -21.29
C ILE A 207 -17.32 -4.83 -21.38
N LEU A 208 -17.52 -4.17 -20.24
CA LEU A 208 -17.63 -2.72 -20.16
C LEU A 208 -16.24 -2.15 -19.85
N ALA A 209 -15.77 -1.22 -20.67
CA ALA A 209 -14.52 -0.53 -20.48
C ALA A 209 -14.74 0.96 -20.18
N PRO A 210 -14.09 1.53 -19.16
CA PRO A 210 -14.15 2.96 -18.96
C PRO A 210 -13.57 3.72 -20.16
N PHE A 211 -13.97 4.97 -20.33
CA PHE A 211 -13.42 5.83 -21.37
C PHE A 211 -12.01 6.28 -20.99
N PHE A 212 -11.03 5.98 -21.85
CA PHE A 212 -9.64 6.35 -21.63
C PHE A 212 -9.27 7.68 -22.29
N THR A 213 -9.41 7.73 -23.62
CA THR A 213 -9.11 8.93 -24.41
C THR A 213 -9.95 8.94 -25.69
N PRO A 214 -10.19 10.12 -26.28
CA PRO A 214 -10.89 10.23 -27.57
C PRO A 214 -10.23 9.48 -28.72
N PHE A 215 -8.92 9.22 -28.63
CA PHE A 215 -8.15 8.57 -29.68
C PHE A 215 -8.14 7.04 -29.55
N ILE A 216 -8.17 6.53 -28.33
CA ILE A 216 -8.02 5.08 -28.05
C ILE A 216 -9.37 4.42 -27.85
N SER A 217 -10.25 5.03 -27.07
CA SER A 217 -11.52 4.43 -26.64
C SER A 217 -12.40 3.96 -27.80
N PRO A 218 -12.54 4.69 -28.92
CA PRO A 218 -13.32 4.23 -30.07
C PRO A 218 -12.73 3.01 -30.78
N LEU A 219 -11.41 2.77 -30.67
CA LEU A 219 -10.73 1.67 -31.35
C LEU A 219 -10.78 0.35 -30.54
N ILE A 220 -10.84 0.44 -29.21
CA ILE A 220 -10.76 -0.73 -28.35
C ILE A 220 -11.84 -1.78 -28.65
N PRO A 221 -13.14 -1.45 -28.81
CA PRO A 221 -14.17 -2.44 -29.12
C PRO A 221 -13.88 -3.23 -30.40
N SER A 222 -13.37 -2.55 -31.44
CA SER A 222 -13.05 -3.18 -32.72
C SER A 222 -11.87 -4.15 -32.57
N ILE A 223 -10.82 -3.76 -31.85
CA ILE A 223 -9.65 -4.60 -31.58
C ILE A 223 -10.06 -5.83 -30.76
N MET A 224 -10.87 -5.64 -29.72
CA MET A 224 -11.34 -6.73 -28.86
C MET A 224 -12.25 -7.71 -29.61
N LYS A 225 -13.05 -7.22 -30.54
CA LYS A 225 -13.88 -8.06 -31.41
C LYS A 225 -13.04 -8.99 -32.29
N VAL A 226 -11.91 -8.53 -32.83
CA VAL A 226 -10.96 -9.38 -33.57
C VAL A 226 -10.40 -10.48 -32.67
N ALA A 227 -10.16 -10.20 -31.38
CA ALA A 227 -9.72 -11.17 -30.39
C ALA A 227 -10.83 -12.09 -29.85
N GLY A 228 -12.07 -11.93 -30.36
CA GLY A 228 -13.23 -12.76 -30.00
C GLY A 228 -13.91 -12.34 -28.70
N TYR A 229 -13.79 -11.09 -28.29
CA TYR A 229 -14.48 -10.52 -27.13
C TYR A 229 -15.51 -9.48 -27.55
N GLU A 230 -16.66 -9.47 -26.90
CA GLU A 230 -17.65 -8.41 -27.01
C GLU A 230 -17.32 -7.32 -25.99
N MET A 231 -17.02 -6.11 -26.45
CA MET A 231 -16.66 -4.99 -25.58
C MET A 231 -17.42 -3.72 -25.99
N GLU A 232 -17.81 -2.96 -25.00
CA GLU A 232 -18.36 -1.61 -25.16
C GLU A 232 -17.54 -0.63 -24.32
N THR A 233 -17.17 0.50 -24.94
CA THR A 233 -16.54 1.59 -24.19
C THR A 233 -17.63 2.51 -23.66
N LEU A 234 -17.58 2.78 -22.35
CA LEU A 234 -18.52 3.72 -21.70
C LEU A 234 -18.32 5.13 -22.25
N PRO A 235 -19.36 5.99 -22.17
CA PRO A 235 -19.24 7.38 -22.53
C PRO A 235 -18.19 8.13 -21.70
N LEU A 236 -17.80 9.32 -22.17
CA LEU A 236 -16.99 10.24 -21.39
C LEU A 236 -17.70 10.58 -20.07
N SER A 237 -16.93 10.62 -18.99
CA SER A 237 -17.44 10.97 -17.65
C SER A 237 -18.10 12.34 -17.63
N ASP A 238 -19.18 12.45 -16.89
CA ASP A 238 -19.96 13.67 -16.69
C ASP A 238 -20.20 13.96 -15.19
N THR A 239 -20.99 14.95 -14.86
CA THR A 239 -21.33 15.30 -13.48
C THR A 239 -21.99 14.15 -12.73
N ALA A 240 -22.87 13.38 -13.38
CA ALA A 240 -23.49 12.22 -12.78
C ALA A 240 -22.47 11.12 -12.46
N SER A 241 -21.42 10.97 -13.28
CA SER A 241 -20.31 10.07 -12.98
C SER A 241 -19.59 10.46 -11.68
N CYS A 242 -19.43 11.76 -11.44
CA CYS A 242 -18.86 12.26 -10.19
C CYS A 242 -19.77 11.92 -8.99
N ASP A 243 -21.06 12.21 -9.10
CA ASP A 243 -22.03 12.00 -8.01
C ASP A 243 -22.13 10.51 -7.63
N TRP A 244 -22.25 9.63 -8.60
CA TRP A 244 -22.26 8.18 -8.39
C TRP A 244 -20.92 7.66 -7.86
N GLY A 245 -19.81 8.17 -8.38
CA GLY A 245 -18.49 7.83 -7.91
C GLY A 245 -18.28 8.19 -6.44
N LEU A 246 -18.62 9.40 -6.02
CA LEU A 246 -18.53 9.85 -4.63
C LEU A 246 -19.42 9.02 -3.68
N LYS A 247 -20.54 8.52 -4.17
CA LYS A 247 -21.45 7.69 -3.39
C LYS A 247 -20.92 6.26 -3.14
N TYR A 248 -20.22 5.67 -4.11
CA TYR A 248 -19.86 4.26 -4.10
C TYR A 248 -18.36 3.98 -4.00
N SER A 249 -17.50 4.96 -4.27
CA SER A 249 -16.06 4.79 -4.07
C SER A 249 -15.64 5.14 -2.65
N ASN A 250 -14.47 4.64 -2.27
CA ASN A 250 -13.82 5.01 -1.03
C ASN A 250 -13.33 6.47 -1.11
N ASN A 251 -13.45 7.22 -0.01
CA ASN A 251 -13.01 8.63 0.09
C ASN A 251 -11.51 8.83 -0.15
N GLU A 252 -10.72 7.77 -0.05
CA GLU A 252 -9.26 7.82 -0.24
C GLU A 252 -8.83 7.62 -1.70
N VAL A 253 -9.75 7.26 -2.61
CA VAL A 253 -9.41 7.09 -4.02
C VAL A 253 -9.23 8.45 -4.71
N CYS A 254 -8.36 8.49 -5.72
CA CYS A 254 -8.15 9.69 -6.51
C CYS A 254 -9.38 10.03 -7.38
N TYR A 255 -9.51 11.30 -7.73
CA TYR A 255 -10.65 11.79 -8.52
C TYR A 255 -10.87 11.02 -9.84
N PRO A 256 -9.84 10.69 -10.64
CA PRO A 256 -10.04 9.85 -11.82
C PRO A 256 -10.64 8.47 -11.52
N ALA A 257 -10.20 7.81 -10.44
CA ALA A 257 -10.78 6.53 -10.02
C ALA A 257 -12.24 6.69 -9.57
N THR A 258 -12.56 7.77 -8.88
CA THR A 258 -13.95 8.11 -8.51
C THR A 258 -14.84 8.23 -9.76
N LEU A 259 -14.38 8.91 -10.80
CA LEU A 259 -15.12 9.03 -12.07
C LEU A 259 -15.33 7.66 -12.74
N ILE A 260 -14.29 6.82 -12.78
CA ILE A 260 -14.38 5.47 -13.35
C ILE A 260 -15.41 4.61 -12.60
N VAL A 261 -15.39 4.64 -11.27
CA VAL A 261 -16.42 3.96 -10.45
C VAL A 261 -17.81 4.49 -10.79
N GLY A 262 -17.95 5.80 -10.88
CA GLY A 262 -19.21 6.43 -11.25
C GLY A 262 -19.72 6.06 -12.64
N ASP A 263 -18.83 6.01 -13.63
CA ASP A 263 -19.16 5.57 -15.00
C ASP A 263 -19.65 4.12 -15.02
N ILE A 264 -18.99 3.24 -14.27
CA ILE A 264 -19.40 1.84 -14.14
C ILE A 264 -20.77 1.76 -13.46
N VAL A 265 -20.96 2.41 -12.32
CA VAL A 265 -22.25 2.41 -11.59
C VAL A 265 -23.39 2.95 -12.46
N LYS A 266 -23.12 3.99 -13.23
CA LYS A 266 -24.10 4.61 -14.13
C LYS A 266 -24.50 3.70 -15.30
N ALA A 267 -23.65 2.75 -15.67
CA ALA A 267 -23.90 1.80 -16.76
C ALA A 267 -24.81 0.63 -16.35
N PHE A 268 -25.02 0.42 -15.06
CA PHE A 268 -25.94 -0.57 -14.49
C PHE A 268 -27.27 0.07 -14.04
#